data_d8cab307337f4b344ba2ef82eb283d4c
#
_entry.id   d8cab307337f4b344ba2ef82eb283d4c
#
_cell.length_a   1.000
_cell.length_b   1.000
_cell.length_c   1.000
_cell.angle_alpha   90.00
_cell.angle_beta   90.00
_cell.angle_gamma   90.00
#
_symmetry.space_group_name_H-M   'P 1'
#
loop_
_entity.id
_entity.type
_entity.pdbx_description
1 polymer ?
#
loop_
_entity_poly.entity_id
_entity_poly.type
_entity_poly.pdbx_seq_one_letter_code
_entity_poly.pdbx_strand_id
1 'polypeptide(L)'
;MNMRILLPPSEGKTAPLQGPTLDLPSLAFPELTDARRAVADKLVAASRSKNALSTLGVGERAFGEVHAQRNLYDMPCAPARSVYTGVLYESAQLQPEDDVWIFSALFGLTRAEDLIP
;
A
#
# COMPACT_ATOMS: atom_id res chain seq x y z
N MET A 1 -9.22 9.78 -26.32
CA MET A 1 -10.26 9.34 -25.36
C MET A 1 -9.57 8.86 -24.10
N ASN A 2 -9.96 9.45 -22.98
CA ASN A 2 -9.34 9.06 -21.70
C ASN A 2 -10.09 7.86 -21.13
N MET A 3 -9.35 6.78 -20.91
CA MET A 3 -9.86 5.55 -20.32
C MET A 3 -9.34 5.43 -18.91
N ARG A 4 -10.24 5.19 -17.96
CA ARG A 4 -9.85 4.91 -16.57
C ARG A 4 -9.70 3.41 -16.37
N ILE A 5 -8.58 3.01 -15.78
CA ILE A 5 -8.28 1.61 -15.51
C ILE A 5 -8.43 1.39 -14.01
N LEU A 6 -9.20 0.36 -13.63
CA LEU A 6 -9.35 -0.05 -12.24
C LEU A 6 -8.61 -1.36 -12.04
N LEU A 7 -7.69 -1.39 -11.08
CA LEU A 7 -6.89 -2.57 -10.79
C LEU A 7 -7.09 -3.03 -9.34
N PRO A 8 -7.12 -4.34 -9.10
CA PRO A 8 -7.05 -4.87 -7.75
C PRO A 8 -5.64 -4.70 -7.18
N PRO A 9 -5.47 -4.80 -5.86
CA PRO A 9 -4.12 -4.86 -5.29
C PRO A 9 -3.43 -6.14 -5.78
N SER A 10 -2.10 -6.08 -5.92
CA SER A 10 -1.35 -7.28 -6.26
C SER A 10 -1.00 -8.07 -5.00
N GLU A 11 -0.80 -9.38 -5.15
CA GLU A 11 -0.30 -10.22 -4.05
C GLU A 11 1.17 -9.93 -3.77
N GLY A 12 1.92 -9.52 -4.80
CA GLY A 12 3.32 -9.16 -4.67
C GLY A 12 3.52 -7.68 -4.51
N LYS A 13 4.51 -7.31 -3.69
CA LYS A 13 4.94 -5.94 -3.52
C LYS A 13 6.46 -5.90 -3.49
N THR A 14 7.02 -4.84 -4.05
CA THR A 14 8.44 -4.53 -3.89
C THR A 14 8.56 -3.30 -3.00
N ALA A 15 9.07 -3.50 -1.79
CA ALA A 15 9.22 -2.40 -0.84
C ALA A 15 10.23 -1.38 -1.38
N PRO A 16 9.89 -0.08 -1.40
CA PRO A 16 10.84 0.94 -1.77
C PRO A 16 12.05 0.96 -0.83
N LEU A 17 13.24 1.14 -1.38
CA LEU A 17 14.48 1.24 -0.59
C LEU A 17 14.73 2.66 -0.11
N GLN A 18 14.16 3.65 -0.79
CA GLN A 18 14.32 5.06 -0.46
C GLN A 18 13.10 5.82 -0.96
N GLY A 19 12.86 6.98 -0.38
CA GLY A 19 11.74 7.82 -0.72
C GLY A 19 11.20 8.56 0.49
N PRO A 20 10.21 9.44 0.29
CA PRO A 20 9.58 10.14 1.41
C PRO A 20 8.78 9.17 2.28
N THR A 21 8.54 9.56 3.52
CA THR A 21 7.70 8.79 4.43
C THR A 21 6.23 8.96 4.05
N LEU A 22 5.39 8.06 4.58
CA LEU A 22 3.95 8.05 4.29
C LEU A 22 3.30 9.36 4.74
N ASP A 23 2.57 9.98 3.82
CA ASP A 23 1.80 11.20 4.05
C ASP A 23 0.36 10.94 3.62
N LEU A 24 -0.47 10.49 4.55
CA LEU A 24 -1.84 10.10 4.25
C LEU A 24 -2.65 11.22 3.58
N PRO A 25 -2.57 12.49 4.03
CA PRO A 25 -3.32 13.55 3.36
C PRO A 25 -2.94 13.78 1.90
N SER A 26 -1.75 13.36 1.48
CA SER A 26 -1.29 13.54 0.09
C SER A 26 -1.84 12.50 -0.87
N LEU A 27 -2.42 11.41 -0.37
CA LEU A 27 -3.00 10.39 -1.22
C LEU A 27 -4.26 10.89 -1.91
N ALA A 28 -4.54 10.37 -3.10
CA ALA A 28 -5.79 10.68 -3.80
C ALA A 28 -7.00 10.33 -2.92
N PHE A 29 -8.11 10.99 -3.15
CA PHE A 29 -9.33 10.82 -2.36
C PHE A 29 -9.11 11.19 -0.90
N PRO A 30 -8.78 12.46 -0.60
CA PRO A 30 -8.45 12.89 0.75
C PRO A 30 -9.58 12.75 1.76
N GLU A 31 -10.82 12.59 1.30
CA GLU A 31 -11.97 12.28 2.14
C GLU A 31 -11.82 10.95 2.87
N LEU A 32 -10.90 10.09 2.43
CA LEU A 32 -10.60 8.81 3.08
C LEU A 32 -9.50 8.90 4.14
N THR A 33 -8.92 10.07 4.34
CA THR A 33 -7.73 10.24 5.20
C THR A 33 -7.98 9.74 6.62
N ASP A 34 -9.11 10.10 7.24
CA ASP A 34 -9.40 9.70 8.62
C ASP A 34 -9.58 8.18 8.73
N ALA A 35 -10.28 7.57 7.77
CA ALA A 35 -10.46 6.11 7.73
C ALA A 35 -9.12 5.40 7.53
N ARG A 36 -8.28 5.92 6.63
CA ARG A 36 -6.94 5.38 6.38
C ARG A 36 -6.08 5.42 7.63
N ARG A 37 -6.13 6.54 8.35
CA ARG A 37 -5.37 6.70 9.60
C ARG A 37 -5.83 5.70 10.65
N ALA A 38 -7.13 5.53 10.81
CA ALA A 38 -7.68 4.58 11.78
C ALA A 38 -7.24 3.14 11.46
N VAL A 39 -7.30 2.74 10.19
CA VAL A 39 -6.87 1.40 9.78
C VAL A 39 -5.36 1.24 9.93
N ALA A 40 -4.57 2.22 9.50
CA ALA A 40 -3.12 2.19 9.61
C ALA A 40 -2.66 2.09 11.07
N ASP A 41 -3.27 2.86 11.96
CA ASP A 41 -2.93 2.83 13.38
C ASP A 41 -3.24 1.47 14.00
N LYS A 42 -4.36 0.87 13.63
CA LYS A 42 -4.71 -0.49 14.09
C LYS A 42 -3.74 -1.53 13.54
N LEU A 43 -3.33 -1.40 12.28
CA LEU A 43 -2.37 -2.30 11.67
C LEU A 43 -1.02 -2.23 12.38
N VAL A 44 -0.54 -1.03 12.66
CA VAL A 44 0.72 -0.83 13.39
C VAL A 44 0.62 -1.44 14.79
N ALA A 45 -0.47 -1.19 15.51
CA ALA A 45 -0.67 -1.74 16.85
C ALA A 45 -0.69 -3.26 16.84
N ALA A 46 -1.42 -3.87 15.89
CA ALA A 46 -1.49 -5.32 15.73
C ALA A 46 -0.12 -5.90 15.38
N SER A 47 0.64 -5.21 14.54
CA SER A 47 1.98 -5.67 14.12
C SER A 47 3.01 -5.60 15.26
N ARG A 48 2.77 -4.76 16.26
CA ARG A 48 3.62 -4.62 17.44
C ARG A 48 3.21 -5.56 18.59
N SER A 49 2.07 -6.22 18.48
CA SER A 49 1.59 -7.13 19.53
C SER A 49 2.46 -8.38 19.62
N LYS A 50 2.46 -9.02 20.79
CA LYS A 50 3.20 -10.27 21.02
C LYS A 50 2.74 -11.40 20.10
N ASN A 51 1.46 -11.41 19.75
CA ASN A 51 0.85 -12.41 18.91
C ASN A 51 0.48 -11.84 17.54
N ALA A 52 1.38 -11.02 16.96
CA ALA A 52 1.10 -10.28 15.73
C ALA A 52 0.64 -11.17 14.59
N LEU A 53 1.30 -12.30 14.34
CA LEU A 53 0.92 -13.21 13.25
C LEU A 53 -0.47 -13.77 13.47
N SER A 54 -0.79 -14.18 14.69
CA SER A 54 -2.11 -14.72 15.04
C SER A 54 -3.18 -13.64 14.97
N THR A 55 -2.91 -12.46 15.53
CA THR A 55 -3.84 -11.32 15.53
C THR A 55 -4.22 -10.90 14.11
N LEU A 56 -3.24 -10.89 13.20
CA LEU A 56 -3.44 -10.51 11.80
C LEU A 56 -3.96 -11.67 10.95
N GLY A 57 -4.01 -12.90 11.50
CA GLY A 57 -4.50 -14.06 10.77
C GLY A 57 -3.57 -14.51 9.64
N VAL A 58 -2.25 -14.30 9.79
CA VAL A 58 -1.26 -14.67 8.77
C VAL A 58 -0.28 -15.70 9.31
N GLY A 59 0.40 -16.42 8.43
CA GLY A 59 1.38 -17.43 8.78
C GLY A 59 2.78 -16.86 9.01
N GLU A 60 3.69 -17.72 9.45
CA GLU A 60 5.07 -17.34 9.74
C GLU A 60 5.81 -16.75 8.54
N ARG A 61 5.42 -17.10 7.31
CA ARG A 61 6.03 -16.57 6.09
C ARG A 61 5.86 -15.06 5.95
N ALA A 62 4.84 -14.50 6.60
CA ALA A 62 4.58 -13.06 6.58
C ALA A 62 5.33 -12.31 7.67
N PHE A 63 6.19 -12.96 8.45
CA PHE A 63 6.87 -12.33 9.57
C PHE A 63 7.64 -11.07 9.17
N GLY A 64 8.36 -11.11 8.06
CA GLY A 64 9.12 -9.95 7.58
C GLY A 64 8.23 -8.75 7.27
N GLU A 65 7.10 -8.98 6.60
CA GLU A 65 6.14 -7.92 6.28
C GLU A 65 5.48 -7.36 7.54
N VAL A 66 5.07 -8.24 8.45
CA VAL A 66 4.48 -7.82 9.74
C VAL A 66 5.48 -7.00 10.54
N HIS A 67 6.75 -7.43 10.58
CA HIS A 67 7.79 -6.71 11.29
C HIS A 67 7.99 -5.31 10.68
N ALA A 68 8.04 -5.20 9.36
CA ALA A 68 8.18 -3.93 8.66
C ALA A 68 7.00 -2.99 8.97
N GLN A 69 5.78 -3.50 9.04
CA GLN A 69 4.58 -2.71 9.31
C GLN A 69 4.58 -2.03 10.68
N ARG A 70 5.42 -2.47 11.61
CA ARG A 70 5.58 -1.79 12.90
C ARG A 70 6.00 -0.34 12.76
N ASN A 71 6.71 -0.03 11.68
CA ASN A 71 7.21 1.29 11.39
C ASN A 71 6.58 1.87 10.12
N LEU A 72 5.30 1.58 9.89
CA LEU A 72 4.60 1.94 8.66
C LEU A 72 4.78 3.42 8.29
N TYR A 73 4.66 4.32 9.27
CA TYR A 73 4.75 5.76 9.01
C TYR A 73 6.17 6.24 8.71
N ASP A 74 7.17 5.44 9.00
CA ASP A 74 8.58 5.78 8.76
C ASP A 74 9.17 5.07 7.54
N MET A 75 8.38 4.22 6.89
CA MET A 75 8.84 3.48 5.72
C MET A 75 8.94 4.40 4.50
N PRO A 76 9.95 4.19 3.65
CA PRO A 76 10.03 4.94 2.40
C PRO A 76 8.88 4.55 1.47
N CYS A 77 8.38 5.52 0.72
CA CYS A 77 7.27 5.35 -0.21
C CYS A 77 7.71 5.58 -1.65
N ALA A 78 6.97 4.99 -2.58
CA ALA A 78 7.13 5.17 -4.01
C ALA A 78 5.76 5.11 -4.67
N PRO A 79 5.64 5.51 -5.95
CA PRO A 79 4.36 5.41 -6.64
C PRO A 79 3.80 3.97 -6.60
N ALA A 80 2.51 3.86 -6.33
CA ALA A 80 1.86 2.55 -6.18
C ALA A 80 2.11 1.65 -7.40
N ARG A 81 2.13 2.21 -8.62
CA ARG A 81 2.40 1.44 -9.84
C ARG A 81 3.76 0.74 -9.82
N SER A 82 4.71 1.22 -9.04
CA SER A 82 6.04 0.58 -8.94
C SER A 82 6.19 -0.27 -7.68
N VAL A 83 5.33 -0.09 -6.69
CA VAL A 83 5.31 -0.90 -5.48
C VAL A 83 4.59 -2.22 -5.72
N TYR A 84 3.43 -2.19 -6.37
CA TYR A 84 2.70 -3.39 -6.70
C TYR A 84 3.40 -4.13 -7.85
N THR A 85 3.73 -5.39 -7.61
CA THR A 85 4.37 -6.28 -8.58
C THR A 85 3.48 -7.49 -8.83
N GLY A 86 3.83 -8.31 -9.79
CA GLY A 86 3.05 -9.47 -10.16
C GLY A 86 2.68 -9.45 -11.64
N VAL A 87 2.10 -10.54 -12.12
CA VAL A 87 1.87 -10.73 -13.55
C VAL A 87 1.00 -9.65 -14.17
N LEU A 88 -0.10 -9.28 -13.47
CA LEU A 88 -1.01 -8.26 -14.00
C LEU A 88 -0.32 -6.91 -14.16
N TYR A 89 0.44 -6.49 -13.15
CA TYR A 89 1.12 -5.18 -13.16
C TYR A 89 2.29 -5.18 -14.14
N GLU A 90 3.03 -6.27 -14.24
CA GLU A 90 4.10 -6.42 -15.22
C GLU A 90 3.57 -6.38 -16.64
N SER A 91 2.46 -7.08 -16.90
CA SER A 91 1.84 -7.12 -18.22
C SER A 91 1.24 -5.78 -18.63
N ALA A 92 0.69 -5.05 -17.66
CA ALA A 92 0.04 -3.77 -17.93
C ALA A 92 1.04 -2.66 -18.28
N GLN A 93 2.27 -2.73 -17.76
CA GLN A 93 3.32 -1.72 -18.02
C GLN A 93 2.81 -0.29 -17.81
N LEU A 94 2.25 -0.04 -16.62
CA LEU A 94 1.64 1.25 -16.30
C LEU A 94 2.62 2.40 -16.42
N GLN A 95 2.20 3.47 -17.09
CA GLN A 95 2.97 4.68 -17.29
C GLN A 95 2.41 5.83 -16.45
N PRO A 96 3.21 6.87 -16.15
CA PRO A 96 2.74 8.00 -15.35
C PRO A 96 1.51 8.71 -15.91
N GLU A 97 1.33 8.69 -17.24
CA GLU A 97 0.20 9.33 -17.91
C GLU A 97 -1.08 8.49 -17.89
N ASP A 98 -1.01 7.23 -17.49
CA ASP A 98 -2.19 6.37 -17.42
C ASP A 98 -3.09 6.77 -16.25
N ASP A 99 -4.41 6.85 -16.48
CA ASP A 99 -5.39 7.12 -15.42
C ASP A 99 -5.77 5.80 -14.76
N VAL A 100 -5.02 5.44 -13.72
CA VAL A 100 -5.17 4.14 -13.06
C VAL A 100 -5.56 4.34 -11.60
N TRP A 101 -6.63 3.67 -11.19
CA TRP A 101 -7.07 3.59 -9.80
C TRP A 101 -6.81 2.17 -9.30
N ILE A 102 -6.26 2.08 -8.09
CA ILE A 102 -5.88 0.79 -7.49
C ILE A 102 -6.60 0.64 -6.15
N PHE A 103 -7.31 -0.48 -5.99
CA PHE A 103 -7.95 -0.81 -4.71
C PHE A 103 -6.92 -1.39 -3.75
N SER A 104 -6.95 -0.92 -2.52
CA SER A 104 -6.05 -1.36 -1.47
C SER A 104 -6.85 -1.67 -0.20
N ALA A 105 -6.52 -2.76 0.49
CA ALA A 105 -7.16 -3.09 1.75
C ALA A 105 -6.84 -2.05 2.84
N LEU A 106 -5.62 -1.51 2.82
CA LEU A 106 -5.18 -0.54 3.82
C LEU A 106 -5.61 0.89 3.46
N PHE A 107 -5.39 1.30 2.21
CA PHE A 107 -5.57 2.69 1.80
C PHE A 107 -6.91 2.95 1.10
N GLY A 108 -7.73 1.91 0.90
CA GLY A 108 -8.95 2.02 0.13
C GLY A 108 -8.66 2.25 -1.34
N LEU A 109 -9.33 3.22 -1.96
CA LEU A 109 -9.07 3.53 -3.36
C LEU A 109 -7.90 4.50 -3.46
N THR A 110 -6.91 4.16 -4.29
CA THR A 110 -5.74 5.00 -4.53
C THR A 110 -5.53 5.19 -6.03
N ARG A 111 -4.64 6.10 -6.40
CA ARG A 111 -4.18 6.25 -7.78
C ARG A 111 -2.79 5.66 -7.92
N ALA A 112 -2.45 5.28 -9.17
CA ALA A 112 -1.15 4.63 -9.44
C ALA A 112 0.06 5.49 -9.05
N GLU A 113 -0.10 6.81 -9.03
CA GLU A 113 0.98 7.74 -8.67
C GLU A 113 1.03 8.06 -7.17
N ASP A 114 0.07 7.58 -6.37
CA ASP A 114 0.09 7.79 -4.92
C ASP A 114 1.33 7.13 -4.30
N LEU A 115 1.97 7.85 -3.39
CA LEU A 115 3.18 7.36 -2.72
C LEU A 115 2.79 6.46 -1.55
N ILE A 116 3.12 5.19 -1.66
CA ILE A 116 2.82 4.18 -0.64
C ILE A 116 4.09 3.38 -0.30
N PRO A 117 4.17 2.83 0.93
CA PRO A 117 5.30 1.98 1.32
C PRO A 117 5.22 0.57 0.77
#